data_bffeb8aa9f52c0313ab2f16517191919
#
_entry.id   bffeb8aa9f52c0313ab2f16517191919
#
_cell.length_a   1.000
_cell.length_b   1.000
_cell.length_c   1.000
_cell.angle_alpha   90.00
_cell.angle_beta   90.00
_cell.angle_gamma   90.00
#
_symmetry.space_group_name_H-M   'P 1'
#
loop_
_entity.id
_entity.type
_entity.pdbx_description
1 polymer ?
#
loop_
_entity_poly.entity_id
_entity_poly.type
_entity_poly.pdbx_seq_one_letter_code
_entity_poly.pdbx_strand_id
1 'polypeptide(L)'
;MITYNTDGVKMPSIKKRENTAWVKAVAASYGKRVGEIAYIFVDDEKFLEVNRQYLGHDYYTDIITFDYCEGDVISGDLFISLDTVRTNAEQVGATYEEELHRVIIHGILPVSYTHLT
;
A
#
# COMPACT_ATOMS: atom_id res chain seq x y z
N MET A 1 -8.97 -8.00 8.59
CA MET A 1 -9.88 -7.30 7.65
C MET A 1 -9.12 -6.27 6.84
N ILE A 2 -9.40 -6.20 5.56
CA ILE A 2 -8.75 -5.22 4.68
C ILE A 2 -9.73 -4.09 4.41
N THR A 3 -9.30 -2.85 4.67
CA THR A 3 -10.11 -1.66 4.41
C THR A 3 -9.41 -0.74 3.42
N TYR A 4 -10.21 0.04 2.69
CA TYR A 4 -9.73 1.00 1.71
C TYR A 4 -10.29 2.36 2.07
N ASN A 5 -9.39 3.32 2.29
CA ASN A 5 -9.73 4.64 2.81
C ASN A 5 -9.09 5.73 1.96
N THR A 6 -9.60 6.94 2.07
CA THR A 6 -9.00 8.10 1.39
C THR A 6 -8.84 9.23 2.39
N ASP A 7 -7.87 10.11 2.12
CA ASP A 7 -7.68 11.33 2.88
C ASP A 7 -7.31 12.44 1.90
N GLY A 8 -8.29 13.29 1.59
CA GLY A 8 -8.10 14.42 0.70
C GLY A 8 -8.10 14.09 -0.78
N VAL A 9 -8.38 12.85 -1.15
CA VAL A 9 -8.46 12.43 -2.56
C VAL A 9 -9.72 11.62 -2.78
N LYS A 10 -10.09 11.48 -4.05
CA LYS A 10 -11.21 10.64 -4.45
C LYS A 10 -10.76 9.18 -4.44
N MET A 11 -11.66 8.29 -4.02
CA MET A 11 -11.38 6.85 -4.04
C MET A 11 -11.06 6.41 -5.47
N PRO A 12 -9.92 5.75 -5.69
CA PRO A 12 -9.61 5.23 -7.02
C PRO A 12 -10.56 4.12 -7.42
N SER A 13 -10.72 3.92 -8.72
CA SER A 13 -11.61 2.90 -9.25
C SER A 13 -10.92 1.54 -9.17
N ILE A 14 -11.06 0.87 -8.02
CA ILE A 14 -10.51 -0.46 -7.80
C ILE A 14 -11.61 -1.44 -7.46
N LYS A 15 -11.41 -2.69 -7.85
CA LYS A 15 -12.34 -3.77 -7.51
C LYS A 15 -11.96 -4.29 -6.13
N LYS A 16 -12.51 -3.70 -5.10
CA LYS A 16 -12.12 -3.95 -3.70
C LYS A 16 -12.19 -5.42 -3.32
N ARG A 17 -13.27 -6.10 -3.70
CA ARG A 17 -13.47 -7.51 -3.34
C ARG A 17 -12.41 -8.40 -4.00
N GLU A 18 -12.18 -8.20 -5.30
CA GLU A 18 -11.18 -8.97 -6.04
C GLU A 18 -9.78 -8.68 -5.52
N ASN A 19 -9.50 -7.41 -5.25
CA ASN A 19 -8.21 -6.99 -4.72
C ASN A 19 -7.95 -7.59 -3.34
N THR A 20 -8.96 -7.60 -2.48
CA THR A 20 -8.87 -8.22 -1.16
C THR A 20 -8.58 -9.71 -1.26
N ALA A 21 -9.28 -10.41 -2.16
CA ALA A 21 -9.05 -11.83 -2.37
C ALA A 21 -7.63 -12.09 -2.87
N TRP A 22 -7.12 -11.25 -3.76
CA TRP A 22 -5.79 -11.35 -4.29
C TRP A 22 -4.71 -11.14 -3.21
N VAL A 23 -4.89 -10.10 -2.39
CA VAL A 23 -3.98 -9.81 -1.27
C VAL A 23 -3.93 -11.01 -0.31
N LYS A 24 -5.07 -11.57 0.01
CA LYS A 24 -5.14 -12.75 0.89
C LYS A 24 -4.43 -13.95 0.26
N ALA A 25 -4.60 -14.16 -1.04
CA ALA A 25 -3.97 -15.25 -1.75
C ALA A 25 -2.44 -15.09 -1.76
N VAL A 26 -1.94 -13.89 -2.00
CA VAL A 26 -0.51 -13.60 -1.97
C VAL A 26 0.05 -13.87 -0.57
N ALA A 27 -0.62 -13.39 0.48
CA ALA A 27 -0.19 -13.63 1.85
C ALA A 27 -0.14 -15.12 2.16
N ALA A 28 -1.17 -15.86 1.77
CA ALA A 28 -1.24 -17.31 1.99
C ALA A 28 -0.10 -18.04 1.28
N SER A 29 0.31 -17.57 0.10
CA SER A 29 1.43 -18.19 -0.64
C SER A 29 2.75 -18.07 0.11
N TYR A 30 2.86 -17.16 1.05
CA TYR A 30 4.02 -17.01 1.92
C TYR A 30 3.79 -17.58 3.32
N GLY A 31 2.75 -18.36 3.50
CA GLY A 31 2.43 -18.95 4.81
C GLY A 31 1.91 -17.96 5.82
N LYS A 32 1.34 -16.85 5.36
CA LYS A 32 0.86 -15.78 6.22
C LYS A 32 -0.66 -15.68 6.17
N ARG A 33 -1.23 -15.04 7.18
CA ARG A 33 -2.66 -14.71 7.25
C ARG A 33 -2.81 -13.21 7.31
N VAL A 34 -3.92 -12.70 6.76
CA VAL A 34 -4.22 -11.28 6.79
C VAL A 34 -5.00 -10.97 8.07
N GLY A 35 -4.47 -10.04 8.86
CA GLY A 35 -5.16 -9.48 10.03
C GLY A 35 -5.85 -8.17 9.66
N GLU A 36 -5.47 -7.08 10.33
CA GLU A 36 -6.06 -5.75 10.09
C GLU A 36 -5.13 -4.95 9.18
N ILE A 37 -5.53 -4.79 7.91
CA ILE A 37 -4.79 -4.00 6.94
C ILE A 37 -5.66 -2.85 6.48
N ALA A 38 -5.13 -1.63 6.59
CA ALA A 38 -5.79 -0.43 6.11
C ALA A 38 -4.95 0.20 4.99
N TYR A 39 -5.56 0.32 3.80
CA TYR A 39 -4.97 1.10 2.72
C TYR A 39 -5.54 2.50 2.77
N ILE A 40 -4.69 3.51 2.79
CA ILE A 40 -5.09 4.91 2.82
C ILE A 40 -4.50 5.61 1.59
N PHE A 41 -5.36 6.01 0.67
CA PHE A 41 -4.96 6.70 -0.55
C PHE A 41 -4.93 8.21 -0.31
N VAL A 42 -3.81 8.83 -0.66
CA VAL A 42 -3.57 10.26 -0.42
C VAL A 42 -2.93 10.88 -1.67
N ASP A 43 -2.82 12.23 -1.66
CA ASP A 43 -2.02 12.93 -2.67
C ASP A 43 -0.57 13.07 -2.20
N ASP A 44 0.30 13.62 -3.06
CA ASP A 44 1.71 13.79 -2.74
C ASP A 44 1.93 14.69 -1.55
N GLU A 45 1.14 15.74 -1.41
CA GLU A 45 1.28 16.70 -0.32
C GLU A 45 1.03 16.02 1.03
N LYS A 46 -0.07 15.28 1.14
CA LYS A 46 -0.41 14.54 2.34
C LYS A 46 0.60 13.42 2.60
N PHE A 47 1.06 12.77 1.54
CA PHE A 47 2.05 11.71 1.64
C PHE A 47 3.37 12.23 2.23
N LEU A 48 3.85 13.38 1.74
CA LEU A 48 5.05 14.00 2.28
C LEU A 48 4.87 14.42 3.73
N GLU A 49 3.69 14.94 4.09
CA GLU A 49 3.39 15.31 5.45
C GLU A 49 3.50 14.11 6.39
N VAL A 50 2.91 12.98 6.01
CA VAL A 50 3.00 11.74 6.78
C VAL A 50 4.44 11.27 6.90
N ASN A 51 5.18 11.33 5.81
CA ASN A 51 6.57 10.90 5.75
C ASN A 51 7.44 11.72 6.71
N ARG A 52 7.30 13.04 6.69
CA ARG A 52 8.04 13.94 7.57
C ARG A 52 7.64 13.76 9.02
N GLN A 53 6.35 13.69 9.29
CA GLN A 53 5.80 13.67 10.64
C GLN A 53 6.12 12.37 11.38
N TYR A 54 6.04 11.24 10.70
CA TYR A 54 6.14 9.93 11.35
C TYR A 54 7.45 9.21 11.09
N LEU A 55 8.10 9.46 9.96
CA LEU A 55 9.32 8.75 9.59
C LEU A 55 10.56 9.65 9.56
N GLY A 56 10.38 10.96 9.62
CA GLY A 56 11.48 11.91 9.55
C GLY A 56 12.19 11.95 8.20
N HIS A 57 11.59 11.40 7.17
CA HIS A 57 12.13 11.38 5.82
C HIS A 57 11.54 12.49 4.96
N ASP A 58 12.24 12.88 3.91
CA ASP A 58 11.83 13.95 3.03
C ASP A 58 12.06 13.57 1.57
N TYR A 59 11.99 12.29 1.26
CA TYR A 59 12.15 11.80 -0.10
C TYR A 59 10.85 11.13 -0.57
N TYR A 60 10.68 11.06 -1.87
CA TYR A 60 9.51 10.44 -2.47
C TYR A 60 9.65 8.93 -2.53
N THR A 61 8.58 8.27 -2.17
CA THR A 61 8.38 6.84 -2.40
C THR A 61 6.90 6.66 -2.79
N ASP A 62 6.52 5.49 -3.27
CA ASP A 62 5.13 5.24 -3.67
C ASP A 62 4.24 4.77 -2.52
N ILE A 63 4.85 4.27 -1.43
CA ILE A 63 4.09 3.70 -0.32
C ILE A 63 4.85 3.87 1.00
N ILE A 64 4.10 4.12 2.06
CA ILE A 64 4.62 4.12 3.43
C ILE A 64 3.85 3.06 4.20
N THR A 65 4.57 2.16 4.87
CA THR A 65 3.97 1.06 5.63
C THR A 65 4.28 1.20 7.10
N PHE A 66 3.22 1.20 7.91
CA PHE A 66 3.32 1.07 9.36
C PHE A 66 2.98 -0.37 9.71
N ASP A 67 3.97 -1.13 10.13
CA ASP A 67 3.91 -2.57 10.30
C ASP A 67 3.50 -2.94 11.73
N TYR A 68 2.39 -3.64 11.88
CA TYR A 68 1.89 -4.15 13.17
C TYR A 68 1.81 -5.68 13.15
N CYS A 69 2.62 -6.32 12.33
CA CYS A 69 2.59 -7.78 12.20
C CYS A 69 2.93 -8.51 13.49
N GLU A 70 2.23 -9.61 13.75
CA GLU A 70 2.52 -10.51 14.86
C GLU A 70 2.53 -11.94 14.34
N GLY A 71 3.68 -12.61 14.49
CA GLY A 71 3.83 -13.99 14.02
C GLY A 71 3.50 -14.11 12.54
N ASP A 72 2.52 -14.94 12.21
CA ASP A 72 2.10 -15.18 10.83
C ASP A 72 1.01 -14.22 10.35
N VAL A 73 0.57 -13.30 11.21
CA VAL A 73 -0.53 -12.38 10.89
C VAL A 73 0.03 -11.07 10.37
N ILE A 74 -0.34 -10.72 9.14
CA ILE A 74 0.07 -9.46 8.52
C ILE A 74 -0.94 -8.39 8.88
N SER A 75 -0.49 -7.35 9.55
CA SER A 75 -1.31 -6.20 9.92
C SER A 75 -0.53 -4.92 9.71
N GLY A 76 -1.20 -3.86 9.32
CA GLY A 76 -0.53 -2.58 9.13
C GLY A 76 -1.40 -1.54 8.46
N ASP A 77 -0.88 -0.32 8.43
CA ASP A 77 -1.46 0.80 7.70
C ASP A 77 -0.52 1.13 6.54
N LEU A 78 -1.09 1.23 5.32
CA LEU A 78 -0.31 1.49 4.12
C LEU A 78 -0.83 2.76 3.46
N PHE A 79 0.00 3.80 3.46
CA PHE A 79 -0.31 5.07 2.79
C PHE A 79 0.24 5.03 1.37
N ILE A 80 -0.62 5.27 0.40
CA ILE A 80 -0.26 5.23 -1.02
C ILE A 80 -0.54 6.59 -1.65
N SER A 81 0.48 7.19 -2.26
CA SER A 81 0.30 8.42 -3.01
C SER A 81 -0.23 8.10 -4.41
N LEU A 82 -1.45 8.53 -4.70
CA LEU A 82 -2.05 8.32 -6.01
C LEU A 82 -1.34 9.13 -7.10
N ASP A 83 -0.77 10.29 -6.75
CA ASP A 83 0.00 11.10 -7.70
C ASP A 83 1.27 10.37 -8.13
N THR A 84 1.97 9.76 -7.18
CA THR A 84 3.18 8.99 -7.47
C THR A 84 2.86 7.74 -8.29
N VAL A 85 1.75 7.07 -7.98
CA VAL A 85 1.29 5.92 -8.76
C VAL A 85 1.06 6.32 -10.22
N ARG A 86 0.40 7.46 -10.45
CA ARG A 86 0.12 7.94 -11.80
C ARG A 86 1.42 8.25 -12.55
N THR A 87 2.36 8.93 -11.90
CA THR A 87 3.65 9.28 -12.50
C THR A 87 4.45 8.01 -12.84
N ASN A 88 4.50 7.05 -11.93
CA ASN A 88 5.21 5.80 -12.15
C ASN A 88 4.60 5.00 -13.30
N ALA A 89 3.27 4.97 -13.41
CA ALA A 89 2.60 4.29 -14.50
C ALA A 89 3.04 4.87 -15.86
N GLU A 90 3.10 6.19 -15.97
CA GLU A 90 3.57 6.86 -17.18
C GLU A 90 5.02 6.49 -17.51
N GLN A 91 5.87 6.46 -16.50
CA GLN A 91 7.29 6.17 -16.69
C GLN A 91 7.56 4.76 -17.18
N VAL A 92 6.77 3.78 -16.74
CA VAL A 92 6.98 2.37 -17.10
C VAL A 92 6.08 1.92 -18.24
N GLY A 93 5.24 2.80 -18.77
CA GLY A 93 4.35 2.47 -19.87
C GLY A 93 3.19 1.56 -19.47
N ALA A 94 2.80 1.59 -18.20
CA ALA A 94 1.67 0.82 -17.68
C ALA A 94 0.44 1.71 -17.54
N THR A 95 -0.73 1.09 -17.38
CA THR A 95 -1.93 1.86 -17.04
C THR A 95 -1.88 2.25 -15.56
N TYR A 96 -2.64 3.29 -15.21
CA TYR A 96 -2.79 3.70 -13.82
C TYR A 96 -3.29 2.54 -12.95
N GLU A 97 -4.27 1.80 -13.44
CA GLU A 97 -4.83 0.66 -12.70
C GLU A 97 -3.82 -0.45 -12.47
N GLU A 98 -3.02 -0.78 -13.48
CA GLU A 98 -1.98 -1.79 -13.36
C GLU A 98 -0.94 -1.40 -12.33
N GLU A 99 -0.50 -0.14 -12.36
CA GLU A 99 0.49 0.34 -11.41
C GLU A 99 -0.08 0.39 -9.99
N LEU A 100 -1.34 0.80 -9.84
CA LEU A 100 -1.99 0.82 -8.54
C LEU A 100 -2.07 -0.58 -7.93
N HIS A 101 -2.45 -1.58 -8.72
CA HIS A 101 -2.48 -2.97 -8.27
C HIS A 101 -1.09 -3.46 -7.86
N ARG A 102 -0.07 -3.10 -8.65
CA ARG A 102 1.31 -3.47 -8.33
C ARG A 102 1.75 -2.89 -7.00
N VAL A 103 1.44 -1.62 -6.75
CA VAL A 103 1.81 -0.94 -5.49
C VAL A 103 1.08 -1.57 -4.31
N ILE A 104 -0.20 -1.90 -4.46
CA ILE A 104 -0.97 -2.53 -3.39
C ILE A 104 -0.35 -3.87 -2.99
N ILE A 105 0.01 -4.70 -3.95
CA ILE A 105 0.64 -5.99 -3.65
C ILE A 105 2.06 -5.81 -3.15
N HIS A 106 2.81 -4.89 -3.73
CA HIS A 106 4.17 -4.58 -3.29
C HIS A 106 4.18 -4.13 -1.83
N GLY A 107 3.18 -3.37 -1.41
CA GLY A 107 3.06 -2.91 -0.03
C GLY A 107 2.92 -4.05 0.97
N ILE A 108 2.25 -5.13 0.59
CA ILE A 108 2.09 -6.26 1.48
C ILE A 108 3.39 -7.05 1.64
N LEU A 109 4.24 -7.08 0.62
CA LEU A 109 5.53 -7.75 0.69
C LEU A 109 6.46 -7.12 1.73
N PRO A 110 6.61 -5.79 1.80
CA PRO A 110 7.34 -5.16 2.89
C PRO A 110 6.80 -5.51 4.27
N VAL A 111 5.46 -5.55 4.42
CA VAL A 111 4.83 -5.93 5.68
C VAL A 111 5.20 -7.37 6.04
N SER A 112 5.37 -8.24 5.04
CA SER A 112 5.75 -9.64 5.24
C SER A 112 7.25 -9.84 5.41
N TYR A 113 8.07 -9.00 4.78
CA TYR A 113 9.50 -9.26 4.59
C TYR A 113 10.44 -8.14 5.03
N THR A 114 9.96 -6.95 5.33
CA THR A 114 10.87 -5.82 5.62
C THR A 114 11.85 -6.13 6.73
N HIS A 115 11.43 -6.88 7.70
CA HIS A 115 12.29 -7.27 8.80
C HIS A 115 13.30 -8.33 8.42
N LEU A 116 13.31 -8.76 7.18
CA LEU A 116 14.31 -9.67 6.64
C LEU A 116 15.51 -8.91 6.06
N THR A 117 15.40 -7.61 5.96
CA THR A 117 16.47 -6.78 5.36
C THR A 117 17.18 -5.91 6.40
#